data_bd14fb231c1a73baa05453d152f1f417
#
_entry.id   bd14fb231c1a73baa05453d152f1f417
#
_cell.length_a   1.000
_cell.length_b   1.000
_cell.length_c   1.000
_cell.angle_alpha   90.00
_cell.angle_beta   90.00
_cell.angle_gamma   90.00
#
_symmetry.space_group_name_H-M   'P 1'
#
loop_
_entity.id
_entity.type
_entity.pdbx_description
1 polymer ?
#
loop_
_entity_poly.entity_id
_entity_poly.type
_entity_poly.pdbx_seq_one_letter_code
_entity_poly.pdbx_strand_id
1 'polypeptide(L)'
;MTTTTPDVGLAEARQHLADLIQRAEATREPVYVSRRGRRVVAIIDADVLDRLTELAEDMIDIREAEQARREMAETGAEPIPWDEVKAELGLT
;
A
#
# COMPACT_ATOMS: atom_id res chain seq x y z
N MET A 1 -6.99 9.77 -19.92
CA MET A 1 -5.60 9.35 -20.12
C MET A 1 -4.69 10.03 -19.12
N THR A 2 -4.16 9.25 -18.21
CA THR A 2 -3.30 9.78 -17.16
C THR A 2 -1.91 10.05 -17.71
N THR A 3 -1.49 11.29 -17.68
CA THR A 3 -0.12 11.65 -17.96
C THR A 3 0.75 11.13 -16.82
N THR A 4 1.48 10.08 -17.09
CA THR A 4 2.45 9.57 -16.13
C THR A 4 3.60 10.57 -16.04
N THR A 5 3.91 11.03 -14.84
CA THR A 5 5.09 11.85 -14.60
C THR A 5 6.32 11.02 -14.98
N PRO A 6 7.23 11.53 -15.83
CA PRO A 6 8.42 10.78 -16.18
C PRO A 6 9.27 10.49 -14.95
N ASP A 7 9.89 9.31 -14.93
CA ASP A 7 10.80 8.93 -13.87
C ASP A 7 11.99 9.89 -13.80
N VAL A 8 12.41 10.19 -12.59
CA VAL A 8 13.54 11.10 -12.34
C VAL A 8 14.77 10.26 -11.97
N GLY A 9 15.90 10.57 -12.58
CA GLY A 9 17.15 9.91 -12.23
C GLY A 9 17.60 10.26 -10.82
N LEU A 10 18.34 9.37 -10.18
CA LEU A 10 18.80 9.56 -8.80
C LEU A 10 19.60 10.85 -8.61
N ALA A 11 20.52 11.16 -9.54
CA ALA A 11 21.33 12.37 -9.45
C ALA A 11 20.47 13.63 -9.53
N GLU A 12 19.51 13.66 -10.44
CA GLU A 12 18.58 14.76 -10.58
C GLU A 12 17.68 14.90 -9.34
N ALA A 13 17.22 13.79 -8.79
CA ALA A 13 16.40 13.78 -7.59
C ALA A 13 17.15 14.39 -6.40
N ARG A 14 18.43 14.11 -6.26
CA ARG A 14 19.27 14.69 -5.20
C ARG A 14 19.40 16.20 -5.33
N GLN A 15 19.52 16.70 -6.56
CA GLN A 15 19.66 18.13 -6.82
C GLN A 15 18.35 18.91 -6.65
N HIS A 16 17.21 18.26 -6.92
CA HIS A 16 15.91 18.91 -6.94
C HIS A 16 14.91 18.28 -5.98
N LEU A 17 15.41 17.75 -4.86
CA LEU A 17 14.56 17.01 -3.92
C LEU A 17 13.38 17.84 -3.40
N ALA A 18 13.61 19.09 -3.03
CA ALA A 18 12.53 19.95 -2.54
C ALA A 18 11.43 20.16 -3.57
N ASP A 19 11.81 20.35 -4.83
CA ASP A 19 10.85 20.53 -5.92
C ASP A 19 10.04 19.26 -6.17
N LEU A 20 10.68 18.08 -6.07
CA LEU A 20 10.01 16.80 -6.24
C LEU A 20 9.04 16.51 -5.12
N ILE A 21 9.41 16.86 -3.89
CA ILE A 21 8.51 16.74 -2.74
C ILE A 21 7.28 17.62 -2.94
N GLN A 22 7.48 18.86 -3.35
CA GLN A 22 6.38 19.79 -3.61
C GLN A 22 5.46 19.28 -4.73
N ARG A 23 6.04 18.70 -5.78
CA ARG A 23 5.26 18.11 -6.87
C ARG A 23 4.40 16.94 -6.37
N ALA A 24 4.98 16.04 -5.59
CA ALA A 24 4.25 14.90 -5.05
C ALA A 24 3.08 15.36 -4.16
N GLU A 25 3.29 16.38 -3.33
CA GLU A 25 2.22 16.95 -2.51
C GLU A 25 1.12 17.59 -3.36
N ALA A 26 1.50 18.34 -4.39
CA ALA A 26 0.55 19.09 -5.22
C ALA A 26 -0.28 18.18 -6.12
N THR A 27 0.37 17.21 -6.75
CA THR A 27 -0.32 16.32 -7.72
C THR A 27 -0.96 15.12 -7.08
N ARG A 28 -0.59 14.78 -5.86
CA ARG A 28 -1.04 13.55 -5.18
C ARG A 28 -0.63 12.28 -5.93
N GLU A 29 0.35 12.38 -6.81
CA GLU A 29 0.89 11.26 -7.56
C GLU A 29 2.32 10.97 -7.13
N PRO A 30 2.73 9.69 -7.09
CA PRO A 30 4.11 9.37 -6.74
C PRO A 30 5.09 9.83 -7.82
N VAL A 31 6.24 10.31 -7.38
CA VAL A 31 7.35 10.64 -8.26
C VAL A 31 8.37 9.53 -8.15
N TYR A 32 8.54 8.74 -9.19
CA TYR A 32 9.46 7.62 -9.18
C TYR A 32 10.88 8.07 -9.43
N VAL A 33 11.79 7.57 -8.62
CA VAL A 33 13.22 7.82 -8.77
C VAL A 33 13.88 6.54 -9.29
N SER A 34 14.59 6.66 -10.40
CA SER A 34 15.26 5.53 -11.03
C SER A 34 16.77 5.63 -10.93
N ARG A 35 17.42 4.49 -10.96
CA ARG A 35 18.87 4.36 -11.05
C ARG A 35 19.18 3.26 -12.04
N ARG A 36 20.01 3.60 -13.03
CA ARG A 36 20.38 2.67 -14.10
C ARG A 36 19.17 2.11 -14.86
N GLY A 37 18.18 2.99 -15.12
CA GLY A 37 16.97 2.62 -15.84
C GLY A 37 15.97 1.81 -15.04
N ARG A 38 16.18 1.66 -13.74
CA ARG A 38 15.31 0.87 -12.86
C ARG A 38 14.77 1.73 -11.73
N ARG A 39 13.47 1.68 -11.50
CA ARG A 39 12.84 2.37 -10.38
C ARG A 39 13.31 1.76 -9.06
N VAL A 40 13.86 2.58 -8.17
CA VAL A 40 14.39 2.11 -6.89
C VAL A 40 13.60 2.61 -5.70
N VAL A 41 13.06 3.84 -5.79
CA VAL A 41 12.23 4.44 -4.73
C VAL A 41 11.19 5.34 -5.37
N ALA A 42 10.24 5.80 -4.57
CA ALA A 42 9.27 6.79 -4.99
C ALA A 42 9.07 7.82 -3.89
N ILE A 43 8.85 9.07 -4.29
CA ILE A 43 8.45 10.14 -3.38
C ILE A 43 6.93 10.25 -3.48
N ILE A 44 6.25 10.08 -2.37
CA ILE A 44 4.79 10.08 -2.34
C ILE A 44 4.31 10.97 -1.18
N ASP A 45 3.20 11.67 -1.41
CA ASP A 45 2.52 12.42 -0.36
C ASP A 45 2.14 11.48 0.78
N ALA A 46 2.47 11.88 2.02
CA ALA A 46 2.27 11.00 3.17
C ALA A 46 0.81 10.62 3.40
N ASP A 47 -0.12 11.54 3.19
CA ASP A 47 -1.56 11.26 3.34
C ASP A 47 -2.04 10.26 2.31
N VAL A 48 -1.53 10.35 1.08
CA VAL A 48 -1.84 9.38 0.03
C VAL A 48 -1.32 8.00 0.40
N LEU A 49 -0.08 7.93 0.90
CA LEU A 49 0.49 6.65 1.34
C LEU A 49 -0.31 6.03 2.47
N ASP A 50 -0.69 6.82 3.47
CA ASP A 50 -1.48 6.35 4.60
C ASP A 50 -2.83 5.78 4.13
N ARG A 51 -3.48 6.47 3.20
CA ARG A 51 -4.76 6.01 2.63
C ARG A 51 -4.59 4.70 1.85
N LEU A 52 -3.53 4.60 1.05
CA LEU A 52 -3.25 3.37 0.30
C LEU A 52 -2.95 2.20 1.24
N THR A 53 -2.22 2.45 2.31
CA THR A 53 -1.92 1.45 3.32
C THR A 53 -3.19 0.96 4.01
N GLU A 54 -4.08 1.87 4.38
CA GLU A 54 -5.38 1.53 4.97
C GLU A 54 -6.23 0.67 4.03
N LEU A 55 -6.28 1.05 2.75
CA LEU A 55 -7.03 0.29 1.74
C LEU A 55 -6.44 -1.12 1.56
N ALA A 56 -5.12 -1.25 1.58
CA ALA A 56 -4.48 -2.54 1.47
C ALA A 56 -4.80 -3.44 2.68
N GLU A 57 -4.78 -2.88 3.87
CA GLU A 57 -5.15 -3.59 5.09
C GLU A 57 -6.61 -4.06 5.05
N ASP A 58 -7.52 -3.19 4.64
CA ASP A 58 -8.94 -3.53 4.49
C ASP A 58 -9.15 -4.66 3.49
N MET A 59 -8.43 -4.66 2.38
CA MET A 59 -8.51 -5.74 1.39
C MET A 59 -8.03 -7.08 1.95
N ILE A 60 -6.97 -7.07 2.73
CA ILE A 60 -6.47 -8.28 3.38
C ILE A 60 -7.51 -8.84 4.35
N ASP A 61 -8.10 -7.98 5.16
CA ASP A 61 -9.15 -8.37 6.11
C ASP A 61 -10.36 -8.98 5.40
N ILE A 62 -10.80 -8.39 4.29
CA ILE A 62 -11.92 -8.90 3.49
C ILE A 62 -11.60 -10.29 2.92
N ARG A 63 -10.40 -10.48 2.39
CA ARG A 63 -9.98 -11.78 1.83
C ARG A 63 -9.94 -12.85 2.90
N GLU A 64 -9.43 -12.55 4.06
CA GLU A 64 -9.38 -13.48 5.19
C GLU A 64 -10.78 -13.88 5.64
N ALA A 65 -11.70 -12.92 5.73
CA ALA A 65 -13.09 -13.18 6.09
C ALA A 65 -13.79 -14.06 5.05
N GLU A 66 -13.56 -13.83 3.76
CA GLU A 66 -14.12 -14.65 2.69
C GLU A 66 -13.58 -16.06 2.72
N GLN A 67 -12.29 -16.23 2.94
CA GLN A 67 -11.66 -17.53 3.03
C GLN A 67 -12.21 -18.32 4.23
N ALA A 68 -12.36 -17.68 5.37
CA ALA A 68 -12.93 -18.29 6.56
C ALA A 68 -14.36 -18.78 6.31
N ARG A 69 -15.17 -17.98 5.62
CA ARG A 69 -16.53 -18.36 5.24
C ARG A 69 -16.57 -19.56 4.31
N ARG A 70 -15.66 -19.62 3.34
CA ARG A 70 -15.56 -20.78 2.43
C ARG A 70 -15.17 -22.04 3.17
N GLU A 71 -14.20 -21.94 4.05
CA GLU A 71 -13.76 -23.10 4.85
C GLU A 71 -14.89 -23.62 5.74
N MET A 72 -15.68 -22.75 6.35
CA MET A 72 -16.84 -23.13 7.12
C MET A 72 -17.91 -23.82 6.26
N ALA A 73 -18.15 -23.32 5.06
CA ALA A 73 -19.11 -23.92 4.14
C ALA A 73 -18.66 -25.29 3.67
N GLU A 74 -17.36 -25.50 3.45
CA GLU A 74 -16.79 -26.78 2.99
C GLU A 74 -16.69 -27.82 4.10
N THR A 75 -16.33 -27.40 5.30
CA THR A 75 -16.07 -28.30 6.43
C THR A 75 -17.25 -28.47 7.37
N GLY A 76 -18.24 -27.58 7.31
CA GLY A 76 -19.35 -27.56 8.26
C GLY A 76 -18.93 -27.15 9.68
N ALA A 77 -17.75 -26.61 9.85
CA ALA A 77 -17.23 -26.18 11.13
C ALA A 77 -17.96 -24.94 11.63
N GLU A 78 -18.16 -24.86 12.95
CA GLU A 78 -18.73 -23.67 13.56
C GLU A 78 -17.76 -22.51 13.52
N PRO A 79 -18.26 -21.26 13.32
CA PRO A 79 -17.39 -20.11 13.30
C PRO A 79 -16.69 -19.91 14.65
N ILE A 80 -15.37 -19.71 14.59
CA ILE A 80 -14.57 -19.38 15.77
C ILE A 80 -14.78 -17.89 16.05
N PRO A 81 -15.08 -17.49 17.30
CA PRO A 81 -15.18 -16.07 17.62
C PRO A 81 -13.91 -15.31 17.25
N TRP A 82 -14.09 -14.13 16.69
CA TRP A 82 -12.97 -13.30 16.23
C TRP A 82 -11.95 -13.01 17.32
N ASP A 83 -12.42 -12.85 18.56
CA ASP A 83 -11.56 -12.60 19.72
C ASP A 83 -10.59 -13.74 19.98
N GLU A 84 -11.03 -14.99 19.81
CA GLU A 84 -10.17 -16.17 19.94
C GLU A 84 -9.13 -16.21 18.81
N VAL A 85 -9.52 -15.87 17.59
CA VAL A 85 -8.61 -15.83 16.45
C VAL A 85 -7.54 -14.77 16.67
N LYS A 86 -7.91 -13.59 17.15
CA LYS A 86 -6.97 -12.53 17.48
C LYS A 86 -5.96 -12.95 18.54
N ALA A 87 -6.43 -13.64 19.58
CA ALA A 87 -5.58 -14.13 20.66
C ALA A 87 -4.55 -15.12 20.14
N GLU A 88 -4.95 -16.06 19.28
CA GLU A 88 -4.05 -17.04 18.67
C GLU A 88 -3.00 -16.38 17.79
N LEU A 89 -3.37 -15.33 17.07
CA LEU A 89 -2.47 -14.62 16.17
C LEU A 89 -1.63 -13.55 16.87
N GLY A 90 -1.87 -13.33 18.16
CA GLY A 90 -1.13 -12.31 18.92
C GLY A 90 -1.48 -10.88 18.54
N LEU A 91 -2.69 -10.63 18.05
CA LEU A 91 -3.15 -9.34 17.59
C LEU A 91 -3.85 -8.49 18.65
N THR A 92 -3.87 -8.96 19.87
CA THR A 92 -4.46 -8.21 20.99
C THR A 92 -3.41 -7.43 21.74
#